data_1954a0add4747f85c0774306f67ff683
#
_entry.id   1954a0add4747f85c0774306f67ff683
#
_cell.length_a   1.000
_cell.length_b   1.000
_cell.length_c   1.000
_cell.angle_alpha   90.00
_cell.angle_beta   90.00
_cell.angle_gamma   90.00
#
_symmetry.space_group_name_H-M   'P 1'
#
loop_
_entity.id
_entity.type
_entity.pdbx_description
1 polymer ?
#
loop_
_entity_poly.entity_id
_entity_poly.type
_entity_poly.pdbx_seq_one_letter_code
_entity_poly.pdbx_strand_id
1 'polypeptide(L)'
;MEEKKKEISELDAQLRLAQILNDSPKIIKLGGREFSLKPLRYGAQWLIAEESCKIAKADETFTDIVNRFAANGDAVIRCICIAILNDKNKIEGKEYQDLWDFIRWETNPSEWMAILVEILQMLDYATFCFGCEVIHSLRQSLTKTVQQQSSPQPHQQEK
;
A
#
# COMPACT_ATOMS: atom_id res chain seq x y z
N MET A 1 -7.29 -18.27 35.03
CA MET A 1 -8.20 -18.15 33.89
C MET A 1 -8.65 -16.71 33.62
N GLU A 2 -8.81 -15.87 34.63
CA GLU A 2 -9.20 -14.45 34.50
C GLU A 2 -8.11 -13.55 33.90
N GLU A 3 -6.84 -13.74 34.25
CA GLU A 3 -5.74 -12.95 33.68
C GLU A 3 -5.61 -13.10 32.16
N LYS A 4 -5.75 -14.32 31.63
CA LYS A 4 -5.70 -14.57 30.17
C LYS A 4 -6.86 -13.89 29.42
N LYS A 5 -8.02 -13.77 30.08
CA LYS A 5 -9.19 -13.10 29.49
C LYS A 5 -9.04 -11.58 29.48
N LYS A 6 -8.31 -11.03 30.46
CA LYS A 6 -8.00 -9.61 30.58
C LYS A 6 -6.95 -9.19 29.54
N GLU A 7 -5.91 -10.01 29.34
CA GLU A 7 -4.86 -9.77 28.31
C GLU A 7 -5.43 -9.79 26.87
N ILE A 8 -6.30 -10.74 26.55
CA ILE A 8 -6.96 -10.81 25.23
C ILE A 8 -7.86 -9.60 25.02
N SER A 9 -8.55 -9.13 26.06
CA SER A 9 -9.41 -7.93 25.98
C SER A 9 -8.60 -6.64 25.77
N GLU A 10 -7.42 -6.54 26.36
CA GLU A 10 -6.54 -5.37 26.24
C GLU A 10 -5.86 -5.32 24.86
N LEU A 11 -5.43 -6.47 24.34
CA LEU A 11 -4.90 -6.59 22.98
C LEU A 11 -5.97 -6.28 21.92
N ASP A 12 -7.20 -6.74 22.11
CA ASP A 12 -8.33 -6.45 21.21
C ASP A 12 -8.71 -4.96 21.23
N ALA A 13 -8.64 -4.32 22.40
CA ALA A 13 -8.85 -2.87 22.52
C ALA A 13 -7.72 -2.07 21.84
N GLN A 14 -6.47 -2.49 21.98
CA GLN A 14 -5.33 -1.87 21.30
C GLN A 14 -5.38 -2.05 19.79
N LEU A 15 -5.77 -3.23 19.29
CA LEU A 15 -5.97 -3.51 17.88
C LEU A 15 -7.09 -2.64 17.28
N ARG A 16 -8.22 -2.51 17.98
CA ARG A 16 -9.32 -1.62 17.56
C ARG A 16 -8.92 -0.17 17.56
N LEU A 17 -8.17 0.29 18.57
CA LEU A 17 -7.65 1.64 18.62
C LEU A 17 -6.67 1.92 17.46
N ALA A 18 -5.77 0.98 17.17
CA ALA A 18 -4.84 1.07 16.04
C ALA A 18 -5.58 1.10 14.71
N GLN A 19 -6.65 0.32 14.53
CA GLN A 19 -7.50 0.35 13.35
C GLN A 19 -8.20 1.70 13.20
N ILE A 20 -8.81 2.24 14.27
CA ILE A 20 -9.46 3.56 14.26
C ILE A 20 -8.45 4.66 13.93
N LEU A 21 -7.24 4.61 14.45
CA LEU A 21 -6.19 5.59 14.17
C LEU A 21 -5.70 5.50 12.71
N ASN A 22 -5.61 4.29 12.16
CA ASN A 22 -5.26 4.07 10.74
C ASN A 22 -6.39 4.46 9.78
N ASP A 23 -7.65 4.31 10.19
CA ASP A 23 -8.81 4.66 9.36
C ASP A 23 -9.15 6.16 9.40
N SER A 24 -8.50 6.93 10.27
CA SER A 24 -8.72 8.38 10.35
C SER A 24 -8.05 9.09 9.18
N PRO A 25 -8.78 9.96 8.45
CA PRO A 25 -8.18 10.74 7.38
C PRO A 25 -7.14 11.72 7.94
N LYS A 26 -5.96 11.76 7.34
CA LYS A 26 -4.92 12.73 7.67
C LYS A 26 -5.10 14.00 6.83
N ILE A 27 -5.06 15.15 7.45
CA ILE A 27 -5.07 16.43 6.75
C ILE A 27 -3.64 16.83 6.40
N ILE A 28 -3.37 17.02 5.12
CA ILE A 28 -2.09 17.49 4.59
C ILE A 28 -2.26 18.87 3.98
N LYS A 29 -1.17 19.66 3.98
CA LYS A 29 -1.11 20.95 3.30
C LYS A 29 -0.17 20.88 2.12
N LEU A 30 -0.62 21.39 0.99
CA LEU A 30 0.13 21.37 -0.27
C LEU A 30 -0.23 22.64 -1.06
N GLY A 31 0.75 23.47 -1.39
CA GLY A 31 0.52 24.73 -2.11
C GLY A 31 -0.50 25.65 -1.41
N GLY A 32 -0.51 25.68 -0.09
CA GLY A 32 -1.48 26.47 0.69
C GLY A 32 -2.91 25.90 0.75
N ARG A 33 -3.20 24.78 0.06
CA ARG A 33 -4.50 24.09 0.12
C ARG A 33 -4.43 22.92 1.10
N GLU A 34 -5.57 22.59 1.70
CA GLU A 34 -5.71 21.44 2.59
C GLU A 34 -6.35 20.25 1.83
N PHE A 35 -5.75 19.08 1.96
CA PHE A 35 -6.25 17.84 1.39
C PHE A 35 -6.41 16.79 2.48
N SER A 36 -7.40 15.91 2.30
CA SER A 36 -7.66 14.81 3.21
C SER A 36 -7.14 13.52 2.61
N LEU A 37 -6.05 12.98 3.14
CA LEU A 37 -5.59 11.63 2.83
C LEU A 37 -6.41 10.61 3.61
N LYS A 38 -7.20 9.82 2.90
CA LYS A 38 -7.95 8.69 3.45
C LYS A 38 -7.13 7.41 3.35
N PRO A 39 -7.42 6.38 4.17
CA PRO A 39 -6.82 5.06 4.00
C PRO A 39 -6.88 4.62 2.53
N LEU A 40 -5.73 4.21 2.00
CA LEU A 40 -5.59 3.93 0.58
C LEU A 40 -6.34 2.65 0.20
N ARG A 41 -7.22 2.72 -0.78
CA ARG A 41 -7.84 1.55 -1.38
C ARG A 41 -6.79 0.71 -2.10
N TYR A 42 -6.97 -0.59 -2.18
CA TYR A 42 -6.03 -1.50 -2.84
C TYR A 42 -5.65 -1.06 -4.26
N GLY A 43 -6.62 -0.63 -5.07
CA GLY A 43 -6.34 -0.14 -6.42
C GLY A 43 -5.44 1.10 -6.44
N ALA A 44 -5.60 2.03 -5.49
CA ALA A 44 -4.72 3.18 -5.36
C ALA A 44 -3.31 2.76 -4.92
N GLN A 45 -3.20 1.82 -3.97
CA GLN A 45 -1.90 1.26 -3.54
C GLN A 45 -1.17 0.58 -4.71
N TRP A 46 -1.90 -0.19 -5.53
CA TRP A 46 -1.35 -0.83 -6.73
C TRP A 46 -0.80 0.20 -7.73
N LEU A 47 -1.57 1.23 -8.05
CA LEU A 47 -1.14 2.29 -8.97
C LEU A 47 0.07 3.06 -8.42
N ILE A 48 0.10 3.35 -7.11
CA ILE A 48 1.26 3.99 -6.46
C ILE A 48 2.49 3.08 -6.56
N ALA A 49 2.34 1.79 -6.33
CA ALA A 49 3.44 0.83 -6.45
C ALA A 49 3.97 0.78 -7.90
N GLU A 50 3.09 0.77 -8.90
CA GLU A 50 3.47 0.82 -10.31
C GLU A 50 4.22 2.11 -10.67
N GLU A 51 3.72 3.27 -10.22
CA GLU A 51 4.40 4.55 -10.47
C GLU A 51 5.75 4.63 -9.72
N SER A 52 5.84 4.09 -8.51
CA SER A 52 7.08 4.08 -7.73
C SER A 52 8.19 3.27 -8.40
N CYS A 53 7.85 2.23 -9.16
CA CYS A 53 8.83 1.45 -9.94
C CYS A 53 9.50 2.28 -11.07
N LYS A 54 8.89 3.38 -11.48
CA LYS A 54 9.44 4.30 -12.49
C LYS A 54 10.47 5.28 -11.90
N ILE A 55 10.51 5.41 -10.58
CA ILE A 55 11.43 6.29 -9.85
C ILE A 55 12.83 5.66 -9.88
N ALA A 56 13.72 6.23 -10.65
CA ALA A 56 15.09 5.75 -10.78
C ALA A 56 16.00 6.33 -9.68
N LYS A 57 16.93 5.49 -9.19
CA LYS A 57 17.99 5.94 -8.28
C LYS A 57 18.94 6.90 -9.01
N ALA A 58 19.33 8.01 -8.39
CA ALA A 58 20.29 8.93 -8.97
C ALA A 58 21.70 8.32 -8.96
N ASP A 59 22.37 8.32 -10.10
CA ASP A 59 23.81 8.16 -10.18
C ASP A 59 24.50 9.53 -10.05
N GLU A 60 25.81 9.55 -9.83
CA GLU A 60 26.51 10.68 -9.21
C GLU A 60 26.78 11.90 -10.12
N THR A 61 26.35 11.94 -11.38
CA THR A 61 26.61 13.09 -12.26
C THR A 61 25.49 14.14 -12.18
N PHE A 62 25.87 15.43 -12.19
CA PHE A 62 24.91 16.52 -12.11
C PHE A 62 23.88 16.50 -13.26
N THR A 63 24.29 16.15 -14.46
CA THR A 63 23.39 16.03 -15.62
C THR A 63 22.36 14.93 -15.42
N ASP A 64 22.77 13.80 -14.84
CA ASP A 64 21.86 12.70 -14.51
C ASP A 64 20.88 13.08 -13.41
N ILE A 65 21.33 13.87 -12.42
CA ILE A 65 20.46 14.41 -11.36
C ILE A 65 19.35 15.26 -11.96
N VAL A 66 19.67 16.17 -12.88
CA VAL A 66 18.68 17.06 -13.52
C VAL A 66 17.68 16.28 -14.38
N ASN A 67 18.17 15.37 -15.20
CA ASN A 67 17.33 14.53 -16.07
C ASN A 67 16.40 13.63 -15.23
N ARG A 68 16.91 13.07 -14.14
CA ARG A 68 16.15 12.23 -13.24
C ARG A 68 15.17 13.01 -12.37
N PHE A 69 15.53 14.25 -12.00
CA PHE A 69 14.59 15.13 -11.30
C PHE A 69 13.33 15.36 -12.15
N ALA A 70 13.49 15.62 -13.45
CA ALA A 70 12.37 15.79 -14.35
C ALA A 70 11.54 14.50 -14.50
N ALA A 71 12.21 13.37 -14.72
CA ALA A 71 11.55 12.06 -14.87
C ALA A 71 10.89 11.57 -13.58
N ASN A 72 11.60 11.67 -12.45
CA ASN A 72 11.09 11.24 -11.16
C ASN A 72 10.01 12.18 -10.63
N GLY A 73 10.09 13.48 -10.91
CA GLY A 73 9.10 14.47 -10.49
C GLY A 73 7.69 14.12 -10.96
N ASP A 74 7.55 13.72 -12.21
CA ASP A 74 6.27 13.31 -12.77
C ASP A 74 5.71 12.07 -12.08
N ALA A 75 6.53 11.06 -11.79
CA ALA A 75 6.11 9.86 -11.07
C ALA A 75 5.68 10.18 -9.62
N VAL A 76 6.43 11.07 -8.96
CA VAL A 76 6.11 11.55 -7.60
C VAL A 76 4.77 12.27 -7.57
N ILE A 77 4.54 13.20 -8.50
CA ILE A 77 3.26 13.93 -8.60
C ILE A 77 2.12 12.96 -8.85
N ARG A 78 2.31 11.93 -9.70
CA ARG A 78 1.29 10.90 -9.93
C ARG A 78 0.95 10.13 -8.65
N CYS A 79 1.94 9.70 -7.89
CA CYS A 79 1.71 9.04 -6.61
C CYS A 79 0.87 9.91 -5.66
N ILE A 80 1.19 11.21 -5.58
CA ILE A 80 0.45 12.16 -4.74
C ILE A 80 -0.99 12.34 -5.23
N CYS A 81 -1.21 12.53 -6.54
CA CYS A 81 -2.55 12.64 -7.12
C CYS A 81 -3.40 11.40 -6.83
N ILE A 82 -2.85 10.20 -7.05
CA ILE A 82 -3.54 8.93 -6.80
C ILE A 82 -3.93 8.81 -5.32
N ALA A 83 -3.02 9.17 -4.40
CA ALA A 83 -3.27 9.08 -2.97
C ALA A 83 -4.35 10.06 -2.49
N ILE A 84 -4.34 11.29 -2.98
CA ILE A 84 -5.33 12.32 -2.62
C ILE A 84 -6.71 11.95 -3.17
N LEU A 85 -6.80 11.54 -4.43
CA LEU A 85 -8.06 11.19 -5.07
C LEU A 85 -8.62 9.88 -4.56
N ASN A 86 -7.78 8.86 -4.42
CA ASN A 86 -8.10 7.53 -3.87
C ASN A 86 -9.41 6.92 -4.41
N ASP A 87 -9.76 7.24 -5.64
CA ASP A 87 -10.99 6.82 -6.31
C ASP A 87 -10.76 6.67 -7.82
N LYS A 88 -11.12 5.50 -8.37
CA LYS A 88 -10.87 5.17 -9.78
C LYS A 88 -11.45 6.22 -10.73
N ASN A 89 -12.71 6.59 -10.55
CA ASN A 89 -13.38 7.50 -11.46
C ASN A 89 -12.75 8.90 -11.47
N LYS A 90 -12.26 9.35 -10.30
CA LYS A 90 -11.55 10.63 -10.18
C LYS A 90 -10.15 10.56 -10.79
N ILE A 91 -9.45 9.42 -10.62
CA ILE A 91 -8.12 9.20 -11.19
C ILE A 91 -8.19 9.14 -12.73
N GLU A 92 -9.26 8.58 -13.29
CA GLU A 92 -9.48 8.52 -14.74
C GLU A 92 -10.22 9.78 -15.27
N GLY A 93 -10.62 10.69 -14.41
CA GLY A 93 -11.41 11.88 -14.70
C GLY A 93 -10.60 13.18 -14.81
N LYS A 94 -11.36 14.28 -14.96
CA LYS A 94 -10.78 15.62 -15.07
C LYS A 94 -10.11 16.08 -13.77
N GLU A 95 -10.61 15.62 -12.62
CA GLU A 95 -10.06 15.97 -11.31
C GLU A 95 -8.59 15.59 -11.17
N TYR A 96 -8.17 14.51 -11.84
CA TYR A 96 -6.77 14.11 -11.87
C TYR A 96 -5.90 15.16 -12.59
N GLN A 97 -6.32 15.61 -13.77
CA GLN A 97 -5.57 16.59 -14.53
C GLN A 97 -5.51 17.95 -13.81
N ASP A 98 -6.63 18.40 -13.25
CA ASP A 98 -6.70 19.65 -12.49
C ASP A 98 -5.78 19.61 -11.25
N LEU A 99 -5.74 18.48 -10.54
CA LEU A 99 -4.85 18.27 -9.40
C LEU A 99 -3.37 18.16 -9.81
N TRP A 100 -3.10 17.44 -10.91
CA TRP A 100 -1.76 17.33 -11.48
C TRP A 100 -1.17 18.69 -11.83
N ASP A 101 -1.94 19.52 -12.56
CA ASP A 101 -1.49 20.85 -12.97
C ASP A 101 -1.28 21.76 -11.75
N PHE A 102 -2.17 21.67 -10.75
CA PHE A 102 -1.98 22.38 -9.49
C PHE A 102 -0.69 21.98 -8.78
N ILE A 103 -0.42 20.68 -8.61
CA ILE A 103 0.78 20.22 -7.92
C ILE A 103 2.02 20.64 -8.69
N ARG A 104 2.01 20.52 -10.01
CA ARG A 104 3.16 20.82 -10.87
C ARG A 104 3.54 22.29 -10.85
N TRP A 105 2.57 23.19 -10.79
CA TRP A 105 2.81 24.61 -10.99
C TRP A 105 2.72 25.46 -9.71
N GLU A 106 2.01 25.01 -8.70
CA GLU A 106 1.74 25.79 -7.51
C GLU A 106 2.37 25.23 -6.22
N THR A 107 3.15 24.14 -6.33
CA THR A 107 3.80 23.50 -5.18
C THR A 107 5.30 23.29 -5.42
N ASN A 108 6.02 22.86 -4.39
CA ASN A 108 7.47 22.65 -4.49
C ASN A 108 7.87 21.23 -4.06
N PRO A 109 9.04 20.74 -4.51
CA PRO A 109 9.49 19.38 -4.23
C PRO A 109 9.64 19.03 -2.75
N SER A 110 9.91 20.00 -1.87
CA SER A 110 10.02 19.72 -0.43
C SER A 110 8.67 19.38 0.18
N GLU A 111 7.58 20.02 -0.28
CA GLU A 111 6.20 19.66 0.12
C GLU A 111 5.84 18.25 -0.38
N TRP A 112 6.25 17.89 -1.61
CA TRP A 112 6.01 16.55 -2.16
C TRP A 112 6.65 15.45 -1.31
N MET A 113 7.90 15.66 -0.88
CA MET A 113 8.62 14.69 -0.06
C MET A 113 7.93 14.44 1.29
N ALA A 114 7.42 15.49 1.93
CA ALA A 114 6.67 15.35 3.16
C ALA A 114 5.42 14.48 2.98
N ILE A 115 4.69 14.71 1.89
CA ILE A 115 3.48 13.94 1.57
C ILE A 115 3.80 12.50 1.18
N LEU A 116 4.89 12.27 0.42
CA LEU A 116 5.32 10.92 0.07
C LEU A 116 5.62 10.07 1.32
N VAL A 117 6.25 10.65 2.33
CA VAL A 117 6.50 9.95 3.60
C VAL A 117 5.17 9.51 4.24
N GLU A 118 4.17 10.39 4.26
CA GLU A 118 2.84 10.05 4.77
C GLU A 118 2.16 8.94 3.93
N ILE A 119 2.25 9.03 2.60
CA ILE A 119 1.73 8.01 1.69
C ILE A 119 2.40 6.66 1.93
N LEU A 120 3.73 6.63 2.06
CA LEU A 120 4.48 5.39 2.31
C LEU A 120 4.09 4.73 3.64
N GLN A 121 3.79 5.54 4.67
CA GLN A 121 3.30 5.01 5.95
C GLN A 121 1.89 4.42 5.85
N MET A 122 1.10 4.84 4.85
CA MET A 122 -0.25 4.32 4.62
C MET A 122 -0.27 3.06 3.73
N LEU A 123 0.87 2.69 3.13
CA LEU A 123 1.00 1.48 2.32
C LEU A 123 1.21 0.27 3.22
N ASP A 124 0.17 -0.52 3.42
CA ASP A 124 0.20 -1.70 4.28
C ASP A 124 0.71 -2.96 3.54
N TYR A 125 1.93 -2.87 3.00
CA TYR A 125 2.55 -4.00 2.29
C TYR A 125 2.81 -5.20 3.22
N ALA A 126 3.11 -4.97 4.49
CA ALA A 126 3.42 -6.03 5.43
C ALA A 126 2.21 -6.93 5.66
N THR A 127 1.05 -6.36 5.91
CA THR A 127 -0.22 -7.12 6.06
C THR A 127 -0.60 -7.84 4.78
N PHE A 128 -0.42 -7.21 3.62
CA PHE A 128 -0.67 -7.86 2.34
C PHE A 128 0.24 -9.08 2.12
N CYS A 129 1.55 -8.94 2.31
CA CYS A 129 2.52 -10.03 2.17
C CYS A 129 2.21 -11.17 3.14
N PHE A 130 1.91 -10.85 4.40
CA PHE A 130 1.52 -11.85 5.40
C PHE A 130 0.26 -12.61 4.98
N GLY A 131 -0.76 -11.91 4.47
CA GLY A 131 -1.97 -12.53 3.93
C GLY A 131 -1.67 -13.50 2.78
N CYS A 132 -0.77 -13.13 1.86
CA CYS A 132 -0.33 -14.00 0.76
C CYS A 132 0.39 -15.27 1.27
N GLU A 133 1.25 -15.14 2.28
CA GLU A 133 1.94 -16.28 2.91
C GLU A 133 0.96 -17.26 3.57
N VAL A 134 -0.04 -16.73 4.29
CA VAL A 134 -1.09 -17.55 4.91
C VAL A 134 -1.88 -18.33 3.85
N ILE A 135 -2.31 -17.67 2.78
CA ILE A 135 -3.05 -18.31 1.68
C ILE A 135 -2.19 -19.38 0.99
N HIS A 136 -0.92 -19.09 0.76
CA HIS A 136 0.02 -20.04 0.17
C HIS A 136 0.19 -21.29 1.04
N SER A 137 0.37 -21.11 2.34
CA SER A 137 0.51 -22.19 3.32
C SER A 137 -0.75 -23.06 3.41
N LEU A 138 -1.93 -22.45 3.42
CA LEU A 138 -3.21 -23.15 3.39
C LEU A 138 -3.35 -23.99 2.11
N ARG A 139 -3.02 -23.42 0.95
CA ARG A 139 -3.06 -24.13 -0.33
C ARG A 139 -2.15 -25.36 -0.32
N GLN A 140 -0.92 -25.25 0.19
CA GLN A 140 0.01 -26.37 0.30
C GLN A 140 -0.53 -27.48 1.22
N SER A 141 -1.14 -27.12 2.35
CA SER A 141 -1.74 -28.08 3.28
C SER A 141 -2.87 -28.86 2.62
N LEU A 142 -3.77 -28.18 1.92
CA LEU A 142 -4.89 -28.81 1.20
C LEU A 142 -4.39 -29.77 0.11
N THR A 143 -3.35 -29.39 -0.64
CA THR A 143 -2.78 -30.24 -1.69
C THR A 143 -2.20 -31.53 -1.11
N LYS A 144 -1.49 -31.46 0.03
CA LYS A 144 -0.94 -32.63 0.72
C LYS A 144 -2.03 -33.58 1.20
N THR A 145 -3.11 -33.03 1.75
CA THR A 145 -4.25 -33.82 2.26
C THR A 145 -4.93 -34.61 1.11
N VAL A 146 -5.13 -33.96 -0.04
CA VAL A 146 -5.72 -34.62 -1.23
C VAL A 146 -4.81 -35.74 -1.77
N GLN A 147 -3.49 -35.54 -1.79
CA GLN A 147 -2.55 -36.58 -2.23
C GLN A 147 -2.50 -37.79 -1.29
N GLN A 148 -2.63 -37.58 0.03
CA GLN A 148 -2.70 -38.68 1.00
C GLN A 148 -3.97 -39.50 0.88
N GLN A 149 -5.08 -38.91 0.52
CA GLN A 149 -6.37 -39.62 0.33
C GLN A 149 -6.44 -40.38 -1.01
N SER A 150 -5.63 -39.99 -1.99
CA SER A 150 -5.59 -40.67 -3.31
C SER A 150 -4.56 -41.78 -3.42
N SER A 151 -3.78 -42.07 -2.38
CA SER A 151 -2.85 -43.20 -2.37
C SER A 151 -3.61 -44.52 -2.18
N PRO A 152 -3.51 -45.53 -3.10
CA PRO A 152 -4.19 -46.83 -2.96
C PRO A 152 -3.67 -47.55 -1.70
N GLN A 153 -4.58 -48.02 -0.85
CA GLN A 153 -4.19 -48.91 0.24
C GLN A 153 -3.57 -50.19 -0.34
N PRO A 154 -2.41 -50.64 0.16
CA PRO A 154 -1.87 -51.91 -0.24
C PRO A 154 -2.82 -53.03 0.17
N HIS A 155 -3.32 -53.78 -0.80
CA HIS A 155 -4.10 -54.99 -0.56
C HIS A 155 -3.30 -55.93 0.36
N GLN A 156 -3.76 -56.13 1.57
CA GLN A 156 -3.31 -57.22 2.43
C GLN A 156 -3.75 -58.52 1.73
N GLN A 157 -2.80 -59.19 1.12
CA GLN A 157 -2.97 -60.60 0.70
C GLN A 157 -2.92 -61.46 1.97
N GLU A 158 -4.08 -61.91 2.43
CA GLU A 158 -4.18 -63.02 3.34
C GLU A 158 -3.64 -64.29 2.68
N LYS A 159 -2.70 -64.94 3.37
CA LYS A 159 -2.27 -66.31 3.13
C LYS A 159 -2.92 -67.24 4.13
#